data_82c4e34ec3f58dfb294cf64a3cc279ae
#
_entry.id   82c4e34ec3f58dfb294cf64a3cc279ae
#
_cell.length_a   1.000
_cell.length_b   1.000
_cell.length_c   1.000
_cell.angle_alpha   90.00
_cell.angle_beta   90.00
_cell.angle_gamma   90.00
#
_symmetry.space_group_name_H-M   'P 1'
#
loop_
_entity.id
_entity.type
_entity.pdbx_description
1 polymer ?
#
loop_
_entity_poly.entity_id
_entity_poly.type
_entity_poly.pdbx_seq_one_letter_code
_entity_poly.pdbx_strand_id
1 'polypeptide(L)'
;MKYARSTAVICAFAALAGMTVLSTGCAVGRGQETTGAYIDDAGITTMVKARFVEDKTVAASAISVETLNGTVQLSGFAKSTAEKSQAEAIARGVKNVRAVRNDIVVRP
;
A
#
# COMPACT_ATOMS: atom_id res chain seq x y z
N MET A 1 5.42 -51.95 23.62
CA MET A 1 4.20 -51.43 24.16
C MET A 1 4.26 -49.99 24.38
N LYS A 2 5.04 -49.57 25.31
CA LYS A 2 5.10 -48.18 25.61
C LYS A 2 5.58 -47.34 24.49
N TYR A 3 6.45 -47.92 23.70
CA TYR A 3 7.00 -47.21 22.58
C TYR A 3 5.95 -46.92 21.53
N ALA A 4 5.04 -47.79 21.41
CA ALA A 4 4.00 -47.58 20.43
C ALA A 4 3.20 -46.35 20.76
N ARG A 5 2.97 -46.15 22.03
CA ARG A 5 2.23 -44.97 22.43
C ARG A 5 2.99 -43.69 22.15
N SER A 6 4.25 -43.71 22.42
CA SER A 6 5.08 -42.54 22.14
C SER A 6 5.02 -42.20 20.68
N THR A 7 5.03 -43.18 19.87
CA THR A 7 5.01 -42.96 18.45
C THR A 7 3.72 -42.26 18.05
N ALA A 8 2.64 -42.65 18.64
CA ALA A 8 1.37 -42.01 18.34
C ALA A 8 1.41 -40.55 18.69
N VAL A 9 2.03 -40.23 19.77
CA VAL A 9 2.13 -38.80 20.17
C VAL A 9 2.91 -38.02 19.15
N ILE A 10 3.95 -38.62 18.64
CA ILE A 10 4.74 -37.92 17.66
C ILE A 10 3.94 -37.65 16.41
N CYS A 11 3.12 -38.59 16.03
CA CYS A 11 2.29 -38.37 14.87
C CYS A 11 1.38 -37.19 15.07
N ALA A 12 0.86 -37.04 16.26
CA ALA A 12 -0.01 -35.92 16.54
C ALA A 12 0.71 -34.61 16.34
N PHE A 13 1.93 -34.56 16.72
CA PHE A 13 2.71 -33.37 16.52
C PHE A 13 2.85 -33.02 15.07
N ALA A 14 3.15 -34.00 14.28
CA ALA A 14 3.31 -33.75 12.87
C ALA A 14 2.05 -33.16 12.29
N ALA A 15 0.93 -33.65 12.71
CA ALA A 15 -0.32 -33.14 12.21
C ALA A 15 -0.51 -31.68 12.58
N LEU A 16 -0.14 -31.33 13.78
CA LEU A 16 -0.28 -29.96 14.20
C LEU A 16 0.57 -29.03 13.38
N ALA A 17 1.78 -29.42 13.14
CA ALA A 17 2.65 -28.59 12.35
C ALA A 17 2.08 -28.34 10.98
N GLY A 18 1.56 -29.37 10.38
CA GLY A 18 0.98 -29.22 9.08
C GLY A 18 -0.19 -28.30 9.07
N MET A 19 -1.01 -28.38 10.08
CA MET A 19 -2.17 -27.53 10.15
C MET A 19 -1.82 -26.10 10.30
N THR A 20 -0.79 -25.84 11.02
CA THR A 20 -0.36 -24.46 11.22
C THR A 20 -0.09 -23.78 9.90
N VAL A 21 0.61 -24.46 9.04
CA VAL A 21 0.94 -23.89 7.76
C VAL A 21 -0.31 -23.65 6.94
N LEU A 22 -1.19 -24.61 6.97
CA LEU A 22 -2.41 -24.46 6.19
C LEU A 22 -3.27 -23.34 6.68
N SER A 23 -3.33 -23.16 7.99
CA SER A 23 -4.11 -22.07 8.54
C SER A 23 -3.66 -20.75 8.00
N THR A 24 -2.39 -20.57 7.93
CA THR A 24 -1.84 -19.35 7.39
C THR A 24 -2.31 -19.13 5.98
N GLY A 25 -2.28 -20.17 5.19
CA GLY A 25 -2.70 -20.05 3.82
C GLY A 25 -4.14 -19.66 3.69
N CYS A 26 -5.00 -20.24 4.50
CA CYS A 26 -6.41 -19.92 4.43
C CYS A 26 -6.66 -18.49 4.83
N ALA A 27 -5.99 -18.02 5.85
CA ALA A 27 -6.17 -16.65 6.30
C ALA A 27 -5.77 -15.68 5.20
N VAL A 28 -4.71 -15.98 4.52
CA VAL A 28 -4.26 -15.15 3.42
C VAL A 28 -5.31 -15.10 2.32
N GLY A 29 -5.87 -16.24 2.01
CA GLY A 29 -6.86 -16.28 0.95
C GLY A 29 -8.06 -15.42 1.24
N ARG A 30 -8.54 -15.45 2.46
CA ARG A 30 -9.70 -14.66 2.79
C ARG A 30 -9.40 -13.19 2.86
N GLY A 31 -8.24 -12.82 3.34
CA GLY A 31 -7.88 -11.44 3.44
C GLY A 31 -7.44 -10.85 2.13
N GLN A 32 -7.40 -11.64 1.10
CA GLN A 32 -6.80 -11.23 -0.15
C GLN A 32 -7.49 -10.02 -0.77
N GLU A 33 -8.80 -9.98 -0.73
CA GLU A 33 -9.51 -8.85 -1.31
C GLU A 33 -9.18 -7.56 -0.59
N THR A 34 -9.27 -7.57 0.72
CA THR A 34 -8.95 -6.40 1.50
C THR A 34 -7.49 -6.02 1.35
N THR A 35 -6.63 -7.02 1.36
CA THR A 35 -5.21 -6.78 1.20
C THR A 35 -4.93 -6.21 -0.18
N GLY A 36 -5.61 -6.69 -1.19
CA GLY A 36 -5.43 -6.20 -2.53
C GLY A 36 -5.79 -4.73 -2.65
N ALA A 37 -6.91 -4.33 -2.06
CA ALA A 37 -7.32 -2.93 -2.09
C ALA A 37 -6.29 -2.06 -1.38
N TYR A 38 -5.79 -2.51 -0.25
CA TYR A 38 -4.79 -1.77 0.49
C TYR A 38 -3.50 -1.64 -0.31
N ILE A 39 -3.11 -2.70 -0.98
CA ILE A 39 -1.90 -2.67 -1.78
C ILE A 39 -2.06 -1.72 -2.95
N ASP A 40 -3.26 -1.67 -3.54
CA ASP A 40 -3.50 -0.75 -4.63
C ASP A 40 -3.34 0.69 -4.18
N ASP A 41 -3.90 1.05 -3.03
CA ASP A 41 -3.74 2.41 -2.51
C ASP A 41 -2.28 2.70 -2.20
N ALA A 42 -1.59 1.77 -1.57
CA ALA A 42 -0.18 1.93 -1.27
C ALA A 42 0.64 2.04 -2.55
N GLY A 43 0.29 1.26 -3.55
CA GLY A 43 0.97 1.30 -4.84
C GLY A 43 0.77 2.64 -5.53
N ILE A 44 -0.43 3.19 -5.46
CA ILE A 44 -0.70 4.50 -6.03
C ILE A 44 0.14 5.55 -5.34
N THR A 45 0.15 5.54 -4.00
CA THR A 45 0.96 6.49 -3.25
C THR A 45 2.42 6.41 -3.64
N THR A 46 2.95 5.21 -3.73
CA THR A 46 4.34 5.01 -4.10
C THR A 46 4.62 5.55 -5.49
N MET A 47 3.74 5.28 -6.43
CA MET A 47 3.93 5.74 -7.79
C MET A 47 3.87 7.25 -7.90
N VAL A 48 2.92 7.88 -7.21
CA VAL A 48 2.82 9.34 -7.22
C VAL A 48 4.09 9.96 -6.65
N LYS A 49 4.57 9.43 -5.54
CA LYS A 49 5.80 9.94 -4.94
C LYS A 49 6.99 9.76 -5.86
N ALA A 50 7.08 8.62 -6.53
CA ALA A 50 8.19 8.36 -7.44
C ALA A 50 8.17 9.36 -8.61
N ARG A 51 6.99 9.67 -9.13
CA ARG A 51 6.88 10.63 -10.21
C ARG A 51 7.20 12.03 -9.75
N PHE A 52 6.85 12.36 -8.51
CA PHE A 52 7.23 13.67 -7.95
C PHE A 52 8.75 13.80 -7.87
N VAL A 53 9.42 12.74 -7.46
CA VAL A 53 10.89 12.77 -7.37
C VAL A 53 11.52 12.97 -8.74
N GLU A 54 10.91 12.42 -9.77
CA GLU A 54 11.43 12.54 -11.13
C GLU A 54 11.13 13.89 -11.75
N ASP A 55 10.15 14.62 -11.23
CA ASP A 55 9.71 15.88 -11.82
C ASP A 55 10.52 17.03 -11.23
N LYS A 56 11.09 17.86 -12.09
CA LYS A 56 11.94 18.95 -11.64
C LYS A 56 11.16 20.11 -11.07
N THR A 57 9.90 20.23 -11.42
CA THR A 57 9.07 21.34 -10.96
C THR A 57 8.56 21.09 -9.56
N VAL A 58 8.30 19.83 -9.21
CA VAL A 58 7.64 19.49 -7.96
C VAL A 58 8.68 19.12 -6.91
N ALA A 59 8.59 19.79 -5.74
CA ALA A 59 9.46 19.48 -4.62
C ALA A 59 8.84 18.32 -3.83
N ALA A 60 9.27 17.11 -4.15
CA ALA A 60 8.68 15.90 -3.59
C ALA A 60 8.73 15.88 -2.07
N SER A 61 9.78 16.42 -1.48
CA SER A 61 9.94 16.39 -0.02
C SER A 61 8.98 17.34 0.71
N ALA A 62 8.39 18.29 0.00
CA ALA A 62 7.49 19.25 0.60
C ALA A 62 6.02 18.85 0.45
N ILE A 63 5.74 17.76 -0.25
CA ILE A 63 4.38 17.34 -0.54
C ILE A 63 4.15 15.95 0.01
N SER A 64 3.08 15.81 0.78
CA SER A 64 2.67 14.53 1.32
C SER A 64 1.59 13.93 0.44
N VAL A 65 1.63 12.63 0.26
CA VAL A 65 0.69 11.90 -0.58
C VAL A 65 0.04 10.81 0.24
N GLU A 66 -1.28 10.78 0.23
CA GLU A 66 -2.04 9.71 0.85
C GLU A 66 -3.11 9.25 -0.12
N THR A 67 -3.39 7.97 -0.13
CA THR A 67 -4.38 7.40 -1.02
C THR A 67 -5.37 6.58 -0.23
N LEU A 68 -6.65 6.81 -0.49
CA LEU A 68 -7.71 6.03 0.13
C LEU A 68 -8.75 5.72 -0.94
N ASN A 69 -8.95 4.43 -1.19
CA ASN A 69 -9.91 3.95 -2.19
C ASN A 69 -9.72 4.61 -3.56
N GLY A 70 -8.47 4.78 -3.96
CA GLY A 70 -8.16 5.37 -5.25
C GLY A 70 -8.19 6.89 -5.30
N THR A 71 -8.56 7.54 -4.21
CA THR A 71 -8.53 9.00 -4.12
C THR A 71 -7.19 9.42 -3.53
N VAL A 72 -6.44 10.21 -4.27
CA VAL A 72 -5.13 10.69 -3.85
C VAL A 72 -5.31 12.05 -3.19
N GLN A 73 -4.83 12.17 -1.97
CA GLN A 73 -4.84 13.45 -1.28
C GLN A 73 -3.42 13.99 -1.23
N LEU A 74 -3.26 15.20 -1.74
CA LEU A 74 -1.98 15.89 -1.72
C LEU A 74 -2.05 17.00 -0.70
N SER A 75 -1.00 17.13 0.10
CA SER A 75 -0.92 18.20 1.09
C SER A 75 0.52 18.64 1.23
N GLY A 76 0.72 19.82 1.82
CA GLY A 76 2.04 20.36 1.98
C GLY A 76 2.14 21.72 1.33
N PHE A 77 3.32 22.06 0.83
CA PHE A 77 3.57 23.39 0.31
C PHE A 77 4.20 23.35 -1.06
N ALA A 78 3.79 24.28 -1.91
CA ALA A 78 4.38 24.47 -3.22
C ALA A 78 4.83 25.94 -3.32
N LYS A 79 5.84 26.18 -4.13
CA LYS A 79 6.36 27.52 -4.29
C LYS A 79 5.53 28.36 -5.25
N SER A 80 4.74 27.72 -6.07
CA SER A 80 3.95 28.44 -7.06
C SER A 80 2.68 27.65 -7.36
N THR A 81 1.73 28.35 -7.95
CA THR A 81 0.50 27.72 -8.43
C THR A 81 0.82 26.69 -9.51
N ALA A 82 1.82 26.96 -10.31
CA ALA A 82 2.24 26.04 -11.35
C ALA A 82 2.72 24.73 -10.75
N GLU A 83 3.47 24.77 -9.68
CA GLU A 83 3.94 23.57 -9.00
C GLU A 83 2.76 22.79 -8.43
N LYS A 84 1.82 23.49 -7.81
CA LYS A 84 0.62 22.86 -7.26
C LYS A 84 -0.18 22.15 -8.34
N SER A 85 -0.37 22.83 -9.48
CA SER A 85 -1.10 22.25 -10.59
C SER A 85 -0.37 21.08 -11.21
N GLN A 86 0.94 21.17 -11.30
CA GLN A 86 1.75 20.09 -11.85
C GLN A 86 1.65 18.84 -10.97
N ALA A 87 1.69 19.04 -9.66
CA ALA A 87 1.55 17.91 -8.73
C ALA A 87 0.22 17.22 -8.92
N GLU A 88 -0.85 17.98 -9.10
CA GLU A 88 -2.16 17.40 -9.35
C GLU A 88 -2.19 16.64 -10.67
N ALA A 89 -1.62 17.21 -11.72
CA ALA A 89 -1.60 16.56 -13.02
C ALA A 89 -0.84 15.24 -12.96
N ILE A 90 0.28 15.22 -12.26
CA ILE A 90 1.06 14.00 -12.09
C ILE A 90 0.24 12.94 -11.38
N ALA A 91 -0.43 13.33 -10.30
CA ALA A 91 -1.22 12.37 -9.54
C ALA A 91 -2.36 11.82 -10.37
N ARG A 92 -3.02 12.67 -11.16
CA ARG A 92 -4.13 12.20 -12.00
C ARG A 92 -3.67 11.25 -13.07
N GLY A 93 -2.42 11.35 -13.50
CA GLY A 93 -1.87 10.48 -14.53
C GLY A 93 -1.46 9.10 -14.04
N VAL A 94 -1.47 8.86 -12.75
CA VAL A 94 -1.10 7.57 -12.23
C VAL A 94 -2.24 6.58 -12.40
N LYS A 95 -1.91 5.38 -12.82
CA LYS A 95 -2.89 4.34 -13.07
C LYS A 95 -3.68 4.03 -11.81
N ASN A 96 -4.96 3.81 -11.97
CA ASN A 96 -5.89 3.45 -10.89
C ASN A 96 -6.30 4.61 -9.99
N VAL A 97 -5.84 5.80 -10.25
CA VAL A 97 -6.29 6.98 -9.51
C VAL A 97 -7.69 7.34 -9.96
N ARG A 98 -8.62 7.41 -9.03
CA ARG A 98 -10.01 7.73 -9.32
C ARG A 98 -10.28 9.21 -9.17
N ALA A 99 -9.61 9.86 -8.23
CA ALA A 99 -9.80 11.28 -7.97
C ALA A 99 -8.56 11.81 -7.27
N VAL A 100 -8.36 13.11 -7.37
CA VAL A 100 -7.25 13.77 -6.69
C VAL A 100 -7.81 14.95 -5.89
N ARG A 101 -7.45 15.00 -4.62
CA ARG A 101 -7.78 16.11 -3.76
C ARG A 101 -6.51 16.89 -3.50
N ASN A 102 -6.46 18.09 -4.00
CA ASN A 102 -5.24 18.90 -3.95
C ASN A 102 -5.36 19.97 -2.88
N ASP A 103 -4.81 19.66 -1.71
CA ASP A 103 -4.81 20.58 -0.57
C ASP A 103 -3.44 21.21 -0.36
N ILE A 104 -2.64 21.28 -1.40
CA ILE A 104 -1.33 21.90 -1.33
C ILE A 104 -1.50 23.42 -1.18
N VAL A 105 -0.74 24.00 -0.28
CA VAL A 105 -0.76 25.42 -0.04
C VAL A 105 0.41 26.07 -0.77
N VAL A 106 0.12 27.11 -1.52
CA VAL A 106 1.17 27.81 -2.26
C VAL A 106 1.86 28.81 -1.34
N ARG A 107 3.16 28.64 -1.20
CA ARG A 107 3.97 29.54 -0.37
C ARG A 107 5.22 29.94 -1.13
N PRO A 108 5.23 31.10 -1.75
CA PRO A 108 6.41 31.56 -2.50
C PRO A 108 7.62 31.89 -1.59
#